data_80e45cac98a9717aeb59f9d57c1067aa
#
_entry.id   80e45cac98a9717aeb59f9d57c1067aa
#
_cell.length_a   1.000
_cell.length_b   1.000
_cell.length_c   1.000
_cell.angle_alpha   90.00
_cell.angle_beta   90.00
_cell.angle_gamma   90.00
#
_symmetry.space_group_name_H-M   'P 1'
#
loop_
_entity.id
_entity.type
_entity.pdbx_description
1 polymer ?
#
loop_
_entity_poly.entity_id
_entity_poly.type
_entity_poly.pdbx_seq_one_letter_code
_entity_poly.pdbx_strand_id
1 'polypeptide(L)'
;MMNKKMKILLAMGAMAAVVLASGCGGDAKSGASAAKSGSGIPKVIRVGSETTFPPFEFTQDDKYVGFDLDLADAVIKQMGSQMEFKSMGFDALIPAVQSGQIDLIAAGLDATPEREKQVAFSDPYFTQNGYIIIVRKDNDAIKDWADLEGKNVGAQVGTQQVKLAQEAKAAQVKQLDSNSQAFMELQAKTLDAVVIDQPVGMYYLKQGGDKDLK
;
A
#
# COMPACT_ATOMS: atom_id res chain seq x y z
N MET A 1 -20.78 45.80 25.28
CA MET A 1 -19.90 46.68 26.07
C MET A 1 -18.48 46.26 25.74
N MET A 2 -17.91 46.97 24.77
CA MET A 2 -16.97 48.11 24.87
C MET A 2 -15.57 47.65 25.34
N ASN A 3 -14.64 47.57 24.35
CA ASN A 3 -13.61 48.54 24.01
C ASN A 3 -12.36 48.58 24.89
N LYS A 4 -11.17 48.43 24.26
CA LYS A 4 -10.02 49.36 24.24
C LYS A 4 -8.84 48.64 23.54
N LYS A 5 -8.45 48.99 22.34
CA LYS A 5 -7.56 50.03 21.81
C LYS A 5 -6.39 50.43 22.73
N MET A 6 -5.14 50.27 22.21
CA MET A 6 -4.05 51.25 22.35
C MET A 6 -2.79 50.74 21.59
N LYS A 7 -2.50 51.31 20.41
CA LYS A 7 -1.49 52.39 20.08
C LYS A 7 -0.02 51.94 20.23
N ILE A 8 0.66 51.70 19.14
CA ILE A 8 1.63 52.47 18.34
C ILE A 8 2.69 53.22 19.18
N LEU A 9 3.95 52.91 18.94
CA LEU A 9 5.02 53.89 18.90
C LEU A 9 6.12 53.50 17.89
N LEU A 10 6.30 54.38 16.89
CA LEU A 10 7.43 54.46 15.98
C LEU A 10 8.65 55.04 16.72
N ALA A 11 9.86 54.60 16.35
CA ALA A 11 11.05 55.43 16.46
C ALA A 11 11.98 55.14 15.27
N MET A 12 12.12 56.14 14.43
CA MET A 12 13.12 56.27 13.35
C MET A 12 14.49 56.57 13.92
N GLY A 13 15.53 56.10 13.28
CA GLY A 13 16.91 56.52 13.49
C GLY A 13 17.78 56.10 12.32
N ALA A 14 17.98 57.03 11.39
CA ALA A 14 18.90 56.92 10.28
C ALA A 14 20.34 57.26 10.71
N MET A 15 21.36 56.60 10.15
CA MET A 15 22.53 57.27 9.62
C MET A 15 23.42 56.31 8.81
N ALA A 16 23.83 56.82 7.70
CA ALA A 16 24.63 56.23 6.64
C ALA A 16 26.14 56.14 6.96
N ALA A 17 26.81 55.14 6.40
CA ALA A 17 28.19 55.27 5.97
C ALA A 17 28.48 54.31 4.83
N VAL A 18 28.84 54.87 3.68
CA VAL A 18 29.30 54.26 2.46
C VAL A 18 30.77 53.92 2.60
N VAL A 19 31.15 52.67 2.29
CA VAL A 19 32.52 52.32 1.86
C VAL A 19 32.44 51.40 0.67
N LEU A 20 32.90 51.90 -0.46
CA LEU A 20 33.19 51.17 -1.67
C LEU A 20 34.48 50.39 -1.50
N ALA A 21 34.44 49.06 -1.76
CA ALA A 21 35.62 48.31 -2.17
C ALA A 21 35.20 47.24 -3.15
N SER A 22 35.74 47.34 -4.34
CA SER A 22 35.64 46.43 -5.47
C SER A 22 36.23 45.07 -5.16
N GLY A 23 35.58 43.97 -5.61
CA GLY A 23 36.18 42.64 -5.53
C GLY A 23 35.30 41.60 -6.24
N CYS A 24 35.69 41.24 -7.42
CA CYS A 24 35.31 40.13 -8.30
C CYS A 24 34.40 39.03 -7.79
N GLY A 25 33.36 38.75 -8.59
CA GLY A 25 33.07 37.45 -9.17
C GLY A 25 32.70 36.32 -8.21
N GLY A 26 31.44 35.96 -8.12
CA GLY A 26 30.96 34.74 -7.52
C GLY A 26 29.47 34.63 -7.65
N ASP A 27 29.02 34.03 -8.73
CA ASP A 27 27.62 33.65 -8.96
C ASP A 27 27.09 32.88 -7.76
N ALA A 28 26.24 33.49 -6.97
CA ALA A 28 25.40 32.79 -6.01
C ALA A 28 24.31 32.03 -6.77
N LYS A 29 24.65 30.87 -7.31
CA LYS A 29 23.67 29.87 -7.75
C LYS A 29 22.88 29.44 -6.53
N SER A 30 21.62 29.85 -6.49
CA SER A 30 20.56 29.21 -5.71
C SER A 30 20.68 27.69 -5.94
N GLY A 31 21.15 27.00 -4.91
CA GLY A 31 21.25 25.53 -4.92
C GLY A 31 19.89 24.90 -4.80
N ALA A 32 19.15 24.86 -5.90
CA ALA A 32 18.22 23.78 -6.10
C ALA A 32 19.10 22.52 -6.17
N SER A 33 19.00 21.67 -5.16
CA SER A 33 19.59 20.35 -5.13
C SER A 33 18.95 19.56 -6.28
N ALA A 34 19.50 19.69 -7.47
CA ALA A 34 19.23 18.80 -8.57
C ALA A 34 19.74 17.44 -8.09
N ALA A 35 18.79 16.53 -7.84
CA ALA A 35 19.07 15.11 -7.69
C ALA A 35 20.02 14.75 -8.84
N LYS A 36 21.26 14.37 -8.52
CA LYS A 36 22.19 13.83 -9.48
C LYS A 36 21.51 12.59 -10.06
N SER A 37 21.01 12.69 -11.28
CA SER A 37 20.71 11.56 -12.15
C SER A 37 22.03 10.82 -12.41
N GLY A 38 22.44 10.02 -11.43
CA GLY A 38 23.45 8.99 -11.64
C GLY A 38 22.79 7.90 -12.45
N SER A 39 23.28 7.64 -13.63
CA SER A 39 22.85 6.56 -14.53
C SER A 39 23.25 5.17 -13.99
N GLY A 40 23.07 4.92 -12.71
CA GLY A 40 23.42 3.66 -12.04
C GLY A 40 22.26 3.15 -11.21
N ILE A 41 22.00 1.85 -11.29
CA ILE A 41 21.03 1.16 -10.42
C ILE A 41 21.49 1.34 -8.95
N PRO A 42 20.59 1.70 -8.01
CA PRO A 42 20.94 1.84 -6.60
C PRO A 42 21.53 0.53 -6.05
N LYS A 43 22.51 0.62 -5.14
CA LYS A 43 23.09 -0.57 -4.49
C LYS A 43 22.08 -1.29 -3.58
N VAL A 44 21.09 -0.57 -3.06
CA VAL A 44 20.03 -1.09 -2.22
C VAL A 44 18.70 -0.64 -2.83
N ILE A 45 17.78 -1.57 -2.98
CA ILE A 45 16.40 -1.34 -3.44
C ILE A 45 15.47 -1.68 -2.29
N ARG A 46 14.70 -0.69 -1.85
CA ARG A 46 13.73 -0.83 -0.76
C ARG A 46 12.43 -1.37 -1.32
N VAL A 47 12.05 -2.56 -0.89
CA VAL A 47 10.85 -3.27 -1.35
C VAL A 47 9.79 -3.22 -0.26
N GLY A 48 8.64 -2.65 -0.59
CA GLY A 48 7.45 -2.65 0.27
C GLY A 48 6.51 -3.79 -0.07
N SER A 49 5.95 -4.41 0.97
CA SER A 49 4.97 -5.47 0.83
C SER A 49 4.04 -5.53 2.03
N GLU A 50 2.85 -6.10 1.85
CA GLU A 50 1.92 -6.46 2.91
C GLU A 50 2.03 -7.98 3.14
N THR A 51 2.19 -8.43 4.38
CA THR A 51 2.64 -9.80 4.66
C THR A 51 1.56 -10.73 5.22
N THR A 52 0.33 -10.60 4.69
CA THR A 52 -0.77 -11.52 5.00
C THR A 52 -1.45 -12.11 3.75
N PHE A 53 -0.70 -12.23 2.65
CA PHE A 53 -1.21 -12.63 1.34
C PHE A 53 -0.52 -13.91 0.79
N PRO A 54 -0.61 -15.05 1.49
CA PRO A 54 0.00 -16.30 1.04
C PRO A 54 -0.70 -16.82 -0.24
N PRO A 55 0.04 -17.46 -1.16
CA PRO A 55 1.46 -17.84 -1.09
C PRO A 55 2.43 -16.77 -1.63
N PHE A 56 1.96 -15.56 -1.91
CA PHE A 56 2.75 -14.52 -2.59
C PHE A 56 3.68 -13.79 -1.63
N GLU A 57 3.17 -13.26 -0.51
CA GLU A 57 3.93 -12.60 0.54
C GLU A 57 3.25 -12.79 1.91
N PHE A 58 3.95 -13.43 2.83
CA PHE A 58 3.39 -13.72 4.14
C PHE A 58 4.47 -13.93 5.19
N THR A 59 4.05 -13.92 6.45
CA THR A 59 4.92 -14.25 7.58
C THR A 59 4.76 -15.71 7.94
N GLN A 60 5.89 -16.43 7.98
CA GLN A 60 5.98 -17.81 8.45
C GLN A 60 7.20 -17.96 9.33
N ASP A 61 7.03 -18.51 10.54
CA ASP A 61 8.12 -18.71 11.53
C ASP A 61 8.96 -17.44 11.74
N ASP A 62 8.28 -16.30 11.95
CA ASP A 62 8.86 -14.96 12.11
C ASP A 62 9.72 -14.48 10.92
N LYS A 63 9.55 -15.08 9.75
CA LYS A 63 10.23 -14.68 8.52
C LYS A 63 9.22 -14.24 7.47
N TYR A 64 9.63 -13.27 6.67
CA TYR A 64 8.90 -12.88 5.48
C TYR A 64 9.28 -13.80 4.33
N VAL A 65 8.29 -14.46 3.75
CA VAL A 65 8.45 -15.47 2.70
C VAL A 65 7.36 -15.32 1.65
N GLY A 66 7.55 -15.94 0.51
CA GLY A 66 6.53 -16.03 -0.54
C GLY A 66 7.07 -15.73 -1.92
N PHE A 67 6.25 -16.05 -2.92
CA PHE A 67 6.63 -15.98 -4.32
C PHE A 67 7.06 -14.56 -4.75
N ASP A 68 6.33 -13.53 -4.34
CA ASP A 68 6.62 -12.14 -4.70
C ASP A 68 7.97 -11.67 -4.12
N LEU A 69 8.26 -12.10 -2.89
CA LEU A 69 9.51 -11.73 -2.22
C LEU A 69 10.71 -12.44 -2.85
N ASP A 70 10.55 -13.73 -3.18
CA ASP A 70 11.58 -14.51 -3.85
C ASP A 70 11.86 -13.96 -5.26
N LEU A 71 10.80 -13.61 -6.00
CA LEU A 71 10.91 -13.01 -7.33
C LEU A 71 11.61 -11.64 -7.27
N ALA A 72 11.18 -10.76 -6.36
CA ALA A 72 11.78 -9.44 -6.19
C ALA A 72 13.27 -9.54 -5.82
N ASP A 73 13.62 -10.42 -4.88
CA ASP A 73 15.01 -10.63 -4.47
C ASP A 73 15.88 -11.17 -5.61
N ALA A 74 15.36 -12.13 -6.40
CA ALA A 74 16.07 -12.68 -7.56
C ALA A 74 16.33 -11.61 -8.64
N VAL A 75 15.31 -10.79 -8.96
CA VAL A 75 15.44 -9.68 -9.93
C VAL A 75 16.45 -8.64 -9.43
N ILE A 76 16.34 -8.23 -8.18
CA ILE A 76 17.22 -7.22 -7.56
C ILE A 76 18.68 -7.71 -7.54
N LYS A 77 18.92 -8.97 -7.21
CA LYS A 77 20.25 -9.60 -7.28
C LYS A 77 20.81 -9.62 -8.70
N GLN A 78 19.95 -9.95 -9.69
CA GLN A 78 20.35 -9.91 -11.10
C GLN A 78 20.73 -8.51 -11.56
N MET A 79 20.13 -7.47 -10.97
CA MET A 79 20.49 -6.07 -11.21
C MET A 79 21.81 -5.64 -10.52
N GLY A 80 22.42 -6.51 -9.72
CA GLY A 80 23.63 -6.22 -8.93
C GLY A 80 23.37 -5.41 -7.66
N SER A 81 22.15 -5.43 -7.17
CA SER A 81 21.67 -4.71 -5.98
C SER A 81 21.32 -5.65 -4.83
N GLN A 82 21.02 -5.08 -3.67
CA GLN A 82 20.55 -5.80 -2.50
C GLN A 82 19.12 -5.34 -2.15
N MET A 83 18.28 -6.27 -1.74
CA MET A 83 16.92 -5.97 -1.28
C MET A 83 16.93 -5.53 0.20
N GLU A 84 16.29 -4.40 0.49
CA GLU A 84 15.88 -4.00 1.84
C GLU A 84 14.37 -4.12 1.93
N PHE A 85 13.88 -5.06 2.73
CA PHE A 85 12.45 -5.34 2.86
C PHE A 85 11.78 -4.43 3.89
N LYS A 86 10.56 -3.94 3.57
CA LYS A 86 9.72 -3.14 4.46
C LYS A 86 8.27 -3.66 4.44
N SER A 87 7.84 -4.23 5.57
CA SER A 87 6.43 -4.59 5.76
C SER A 87 5.60 -3.36 6.08
N MET A 88 4.45 -3.21 5.41
CA MET A 88 3.50 -2.12 5.63
C MET A 88 2.09 -2.51 5.15
N GLY A 89 1.08 -1.72 5.52
CA GLY A 89 -0.29 -1.93 5.04
C GLY A 89 -0.40 -1.79 3.53
N PHE A 90 -1.29 -2.56 2.91
CA PHE A 90 -1.47 -2.60 1.46
C PHE A 90 -1.82 -1.23 0.88
N ASP A 91 -2.69 -0.49 1.52
CA ASP A 91 -3.11 0.86 1.13
C ASP A 91 -2.01 1.91 1.23
N ALA A 92 -0.97 1.65 2.05
CA ALA A 92 0.18 2.53 2.21
C ALA A 92 1.26 2.35 1.14
N LEU A 93 1.25 1.26 0.35
CA LEU A 93 2.32 0.90 -0.59
C LEU A 93 2.50 1.94 -1.70
N ILE A 94 1.43 2.34 -2.39
CA ILE A 94 1.51 3.35 -3.46
C ILE A 94 1.97 4.71 -2.92
N PRO A 95 1.40 5.27 -1.83
CA PRO A 95 1.93 6.47 -1.20
C PRO A 95 3.41 6.36 -0.80
N ALA A 96 3.86 5.20 -0.32
CA ALA A 96 5.25 5.00 0.08
C ALA A 96 6.22 5.03 -1.12
N VAL A 97 5.84 4.46 -2.26
CA VAL A 97 6.64 4.58 -3.50
C VAL A 97 6.66 6.02 -4.01
N GLN A 98 5.51 6.69 -4.02
CA GLN A 98 5.41 8.08 -4.49
C GLN A 98 6.24 9.06 -3.64
N SER A 99 6.32 8.83 -2.34
CA SER A 99 7.14 9.63 -1.41
C SER A 99 8.61 9.24 -1.40
N GLY A 100 9.01 8.19 -2.11
CA GLY A 100 10.37 7.67 -2.09
C GLY A 100 10.75 6.98 -0.78
N GLN A 101 9.79 6.52 0.01
CA GLN A 101 10.04 5.71 1.21
C GLN A 101 10.45 4.28 0.84
N ILE A 102 9.88 3.76 -0.24
CA ILE A 102 10.26 2.50 -0.91
C ILE A 102 10.50 2.77 -2.40
N ASP A 103 11.18 1.86 -3.06
CA ASP A 103 11.53 1.97 -4.48
C ASP A 103 10.72 1.02 -5.35
N LEU A 104 10.21 -0.08 -4.78
CA LEU A 104 9.48 -1.14 -5.46
C LEU A 104 8.39 -1.70 -4.55
N ILE A 105 7.26 -2.08 -5.12
CA ILE A 105 6.17 -2.82 -4.47
C ILE A 105 6.20 -4.26 -4.97
N ALA A 106 6.22 -5.23 -4.06
CA ALA A 106 6.02 -6.64 -4.33
C ALA A 106 4.91 -7.14 -3.40
N ALA A 107 3.67 -7.14 -3.87
CA ALA A 107 2.48 -7.32 -3.02
C ALA A 107 1.24 -7.76 -3.82
N GLY A 108 1.38 -8.60 -4.86
CA GLY A 108 0.25 -9.03 -5.68
C GLY A 108 -0.58 -7.87 -6.26
N LEU A 109 0.05 -6.72 -6.49
CA LEU A 109 -0.65 -5.48 -6.83
C LEU A 109 -1.12 -5.48 -8.29
N ASP A 110 -2.43 -5.59 -8.53
CA ASP A 110 -3.01 -5.50 -9.86
C ASP A 110 -2.76 -4.14 -10.54
N ALA A 111 -2.39 -4.17 -11.81
CA ALA A 111 -2.28 -3.00 -12.67
C ALA A 111 -3.68 -2.54 -13.10
N THR A 112 -4.29 -1.65 -12.33
CA THR A 112 -5.55 -1.00 -12.72
C THR A 112 -5.30 0.36 -13.37
N PRO A 113 -6.21 0.86 -14.23
CA PRO A 113 -6.06 2.17 -14.84
C PRO A 113 -5.87 3.33 -13.84
N GLU A 114 -6.43 3.20 -12.63
CA GLU A 114 -6.27 4.17 -11.56
C GLU A 114 -4.86 4.12 -10.96
N ARG A 115 -4.31 2.91 -10.78
CA ARG A 115 -2.98 2.70 -10.20
C ARG A 115 -1.87 3.00 -11.21
N GLU A 116 -2.06 2.68 -12.49
CA GLU A 116 -1.12 3.00 -13.57
C GLU A 116 -0.88 4.51 -13.75
N LYS A 117 -1.85 5.35 -13.36
CA LYS A 117 -1.67 6.81 -13.32
C LYS A 117 -0.77 7.27 -12.17
N GLN A 118 -0.52 6.42 -11.18
CA GLN A 118 0.18 6.77 -9.95
C GLN A 118 1.59 6.18 -9.88
N VAL A 119 1.77 4.97 -10.40
CA VAL A 119 3.04 4.22 -10.38
C VAL A 119 3.19 3.43 -11.68
N ALA A 120 4.44 3.12 -12.04
CA ALA A 120 4.74 2.22 -13.14
C ALA A 120 4.61 0.76 -12.69
N PHE A 121 4.21 -0.11 -13.61
CA PHE A 121 4.13 -1.56 -13.40
C PHE A 121 5.12 -2.29 -14.28
N SER A 122 5.56 -3.47 -13.84
CA SER A 122 6.25 -4.46 -14.66
C SER A 122 5.26 -5.15 -15.59
N ASP A 123 5.76 -5.98 -16.51
CA ASP A 123 4.91 -6.99 -17.16
C ASP A 123 4.29 -7.92 -16.09
N PRO A 124 3.07 -8.43 -16.32
CA PRO A 124 2.43 -9.36 -15.41
C PRO A 124 3.24 -10.65 -15.27
N TYR A 125 3.58 -11.01 -14.06
CA TYR A 125 4.28 -12.27 -13.74
C TYR A 125 3.34 -13.37 -13.24
N PHE A 126 2.09 -13.03 -12.96
CA PHE A 126 1.04 -13.96 -12.58
C PHE A 126 -0.29 -13.52 -13.20
N THR A 127 -0.97 -14.43 -13.90
CA THR A 127 -2.18 -14.10 -14.69
C THR A 127 -3.39 -14.97 -14.37
N GLN A 128 -3.25 -15.95 -13.46
CA GLN A 128 -4.36 -16.82 -13.06
C GLN A 128 -5.06 -16.23 -11.84
N ASN A 129 -5.50 -15.00 -11.98
CA ASN A 129 -6.22 -14.27 -10.94
C ASN A 129 -7.73 -14.46 -11.11
N GLY A 130 -8.40 -14.57 -9.98
CA GLY A 130 -9.84 -14.50 -9.86
C GLY A 130 -10.16 -14.12 -8.42
N TYR A 131 -11.38 -13.72 -8.20
CA TYR A 131 -11.86 -13.42 -6.85
C TYR A 131 -12.88 -14.47 -6.44
N ILE A 132 -12.87 -14.83 -5.17
CA ILE A 132 -13.82 -15.77 -4.58
C ILE A 132 -14.45 -15.18 -3.33
N ILE A 133 -15.58 -15.75 -2.98
CA ILE A 133 -16.29 -15.47 -1.76
C ILE A 133 -15.98 -16.61 -0.79
N ILE A 134 -15.47 -16.28 0.38
CA ILE A 134 -15.28 -17.24 1.48
C ILE A 134 -16.38 -16.99 2.50
N VAL A 135 -17.05 -18.06 2.90
CA VAL A 135 -18.09 -18.04 3.94
C VAL A 135 -17.83 -19.10 5.01
N ARG A 136 -18.50 -19.01 6.12
CA ARG A 136 -18.50 -20.09 7.11
C ARG A 136 -19.10 -21.36 6.52
N LYS A 137 -18.64 -22.50 6.96
CA LYS A 137 -19.07 -23.82 6.47
C LYS A 137 -20.57 -24.07 6.69
N ASP A 138 -21.13 -23.50 7.74
CA ASP A 138 -22.55 -23.57 8.08
C ASP A 138 -23.44 -22.57 7.32
N ASN A 139 -22.84 -21.71 6.49
CA ASN A 139 -23.57 -20.73 5.68
C ASN A 139 -23.95 -21.32 4.33
N ASP A 140 -25.21 -21.64 4.13
CA ASP A 140 -25.76 -22.12 2.85
C ASP A 140 -26.56 -21.04 2.10
N ALA A 141 -26.63 -19.82 2.68
CA ALA A 141 -27.38 -18.71 2.10
C ALA A 141 -26.59 -17.91 1.04
N ILE A 142 -25.26 -17.97 1.08
CA ILE A 142 -24.40 -17.29 0.13
C ILE A 142 -23.72 -18.34 -0.74
N LYS A 143 -24.06 -18.37 -2.04
CA LYS A 143 -23.52 -19.30 -3.04
C LYS A 143 -22.91 -18.59 -4.23
N ASP A 144 -23.30 -17.35 -4.46
CA ASP A 144 -22.86 -16.55 -5.60
C ASP A 144 -22.75 -15.07 -5.20
N TRP A 145 -22.20 -14.26 -6.08
CA TRP A 145 -22.03 -12.81 -5.91
C TRP A 145 -23.34 -12.07 -5.64
N ALA A 146 -24.44 -12.49 -6.28
CA ALA A 146 -25.75 -11.89 -6.06
C ALA A 146 -26.25 -12.08 -4.62
N ASP A 147 -25.83 -13.12 -3.93
CA ASP A 147 -26.25 -13.41 -2.56
C ASP A 147 -25.54 -12.50 -1.52
N LEU A 148 -24.59 -11.70 -1.95
CA LEU A 148 -23.92 -10.69 -1.10
C LEU A 148 -24.81 -9.47 -0.87
N GLU A 149 -25.90 -9.27 -1.64
CA GLU A 149 -26.82 -8.19 -1.42
C GLU A 149 -27.39 -8.22 0.00
N GLY A 150 -27.24 -7.10 0.71
CA GLY A 150 -27.71 -6.97 2.08
C GLY A 150 -26.87 -7.68 3.14
N LYS A 151 -25.66 -8.22 2.81
CA LYS A 151 -24.77 -8.91 3.74
C LYS A 151 -23.66 -7.99 4.26
N ASN A 152 -23.08 -8.38 5.39
CA ASN A 152 -21.85 -7.77 5.93
C ASN A 152 -20.65 -8.49 5.33
N VAL A 153 -19.91 -7.81 4.46
CA VAL A 153 -18.81 -8.40 3.70
C VAL A 153 -17.49 -7.77 4.13
N GLY A 154 -16.48 -8.59 4.37
CA GLY A 154 -15.11 -8.16 4.67
C GLY A 154 -14.24 -8.18 3.42
N ALA A 155 -13.36 -7.18 3.31
CA ALA A 155 -12.30 -7.14 2.31
C ALA A 155 -11.13 -6.30 2.83
N GLN A 156 -9.94 -6.53 2.30
CA GLN A 156 -8.78 -5.73 2.69
C GLN A 156 -8.89 -4.31 2.12
N VAL A 157 -8.53 -3.32 2.92
CA VAL A 157 -8.55 -1.90 2.54
C VAL A 157 -7.67 -1.64 1.31
N GLY A 158 -8.13 -0.77 0.42
CA GLY A 158 -7.39 -0.38 -0.77
C GLY A 158 -7.39 -1.38 -1.93
N THR A 159 -8.10 -2.51 -1.80
CA THR A 159 -8.14 -3.59 -2.81
C THR A 159 -9.34 -3.47 -3.76
N GLN A 160 -9.29 -4.23 -4.87
CA GLN A 160 -10.42 -4.36 -5.79
C GLN A 160 -11.59 -5.12 -5.16
N GLN A 161 -11.33 -5.98 -4.21
CA GLN A 161 -12.35 -6.76 -3.49
C GLN A 161 -13.36 -5.85 -2.77
N VAL A 162 -12.92 -4.69 -2.28
CA VAL A 162 -13.84 -3.68 -1.70
C VAL A 162 -14.83 -3.20 -2.75
N LYS A 163 -14.38 -2.89 -3.96
CA LYS A 163 -15.24 -2.45 -5.07
C LYS A 163 -16.23 -3.54 -5.48
N LEU A 164 -15.74 -4.78 -5.62
CA LEU A 164 -16.59 -5.93 -5.98
C LEU A 164 -17.70 -6.17 -4.95
N ALA A 165 -17.38 -6.09 -3.65
CA ALA A 165 -18.39 -6.23 -2.60
C ALA A 165 -19.43 -5.08 -2.62
N GLN A 166 -19.01 -3.86 -2.96
CA GLN A 166 -19.90 -2.70 -3.12
C GLN A 166 -20.80 -2.87 -4.35
N GLU A 167 -20.24 -3.32 -5.47
CA GLU A 167 -21.00 -3.59 -6.71
C GLU A 167 -22.02 -4.71 -6.51
N ALA A 168 -21.71 -5.70 -5.67
CA ALA A 168 -22.66 -6.74 -5.24
C ALA A 168 -23.70 -6.25 -4.23
N LYS A 169 -23.76 -4.94 -3.93
CA LYS A 169 -24.72 -4.29 -3.02
C LYS A 169 -24.71 -4.86 -1.61
N ALA A 170 -23.56 -5.22 -1.09
CA ALA A 170 -23.41 -5.57 0.31
C ALA A 170 -23.97 -4.44 1.20
N ALA A 171 -24.67 -4.79 2.28
CA ALA A 171 -25.22 -3.80 3.21
C ALA A 171 -24.12 -3.01 3.91
N GLN A 172 -23.02 -3.68 4.21
CA GLN A 172 -21.81 -3.09 4.74
C GLN A 172 -20.58 -3.79 4.13
N VAL A 173 -19.62 -3.01 3.63
CA VAL A 173 -18.29 -3.51 3.28
C VAL A 173 -17.32 -3.05 4.35
N LYS A 174 -16.93 -3.97 5.23
CA LYS A 174 -15.95 -3.73 6.28
C LYS A 174 -14.56 -3.84 5.68
N GLN A 175 -13.86 -2.73 5.66
CA GLN A 175 -12.48 -2.68 5.21
C GLN A 175 -11.55 -2.99 6.39
N LEU A 176 -10.64 -3.91 6.19
CA LEU A 176 -9.75 -4.47 7.21
C LEU A 176 -8.30 -4.32 6.78
N ASP A 177 -7.40 -4.15 7.74
CA ASP A 177 -5.99 -3.89 7.44
C ASP A 177 -5.29 -5.12 6.84
N SER A 178 -5.78 -6.33 7.14
CA SER A 178 -5.19 -7.57 6.66
C SER A 178 -6.23 -8.66 6.33
N ASN A 179 -5.85 -9.58 5.44
CA ASN A 179 -6.67 -10.75 5.12
C ASN A 179 -6.85 -11.69 6.33
N SER A 180 -5.82 -11.83 7.16
CA SER A 180 -5.92 -12.62 8.40
C SER A 180 -7.00 -12.09 9.34
N GLN A 181 -7.11 -10.77 9.48
CA GLN A 181 -8.16 -10.13 10.26
C GLN A 181 -9.55 -10.39 9.67
N ALA A 182 -9.68 -10.34 8.34
CA ALA A 182 -10.94 -10.64 7.66
C ALA A 182 -11.43 -12.07 7.96
N PHE A 183 -10.53 -13.05 7.92
CA PHE A 183 -10.88 -14.43 8.26
C PHE A 183 -11.24 -14.62 9.73
N MET A 184 -10.53 -13.98 10.66
CA MET A 184 -10.88 -14.01 12.08
C MET A 184 -12.28 -13.44 12.34
N GLU A 185 -12.62 -12.33 11.70
CA GLU A 185 -13.95 -11.73 11.82
C GLU A 185 -15.06 -12.59 11.20
N LEU A 186 -14.78 -13.26 10.08
CA LEU A 186 -15.71 -14.21 9.47
C LEU A 186 -15.99 -15.40 10.41
N GLN A 187 -14.94 -15.95 11.02
CA GLN A 187 -15.07 -17.04 12.03
C GLN A 187 -15.81 -16.57 13.27
N ALA A 188 -15.57 -15.33 13.72
CA ALA A 188 -16.27 -14.70 14.86
C ALA A 188 -17.73 -14.33 14.57
N LYS A 189 -18.22 -14.55 13.34
CA LYS A 189 -19.60 -14.24 12.89
C LYS A 189 -19.94 -12.74 12.86
N THR A 190 -18.94 -11.87 12.87
CA THR A 190 -19.13 -10.42 12.66
C THR A 190 -19.26 -10.06 11.18
N LEU A 191 -18.81 -10.96 10.30
CA LEU A 191 -19.01 -10.90 8.86
C LEU A 191 -19.83 -12.11 8.37
N ASP A 192 -20.55 -11.92 7.28
CA ASP A 192 -21.26 -12.99 6.58
C ASP A 192 -20.39 -13.67 5.53
N ALA A 193 -19.52 -12.88 4.88
CA ALA A 193 -18.61 -13.32 3.83
C ALA A 193 -17.32 -12.49 3.81
N VAL A 194 -16.28 -13.03 3.18
CA VAL A 194 -15.05 -12.33 2.81
C VAL A 194 -14.84 -12.46 1.31
N VAL A 195 -14.53 -11.36 0.63
CA VAL A 195 -14.11 -11.34 -0.78
C VAL A 195 -12.59 -11.26 -0.81
N ILE A 196 -11.97 -12.18 -1.55
CA ILE A 196 -10.52 -12.35 -1.58
C ILE A 196 -10.06 -12.90 -2.93
N ASP A 197 -8.78 -12.76 -3.24
CA ASP A 197 -8.17 -13.41 -4.39
C ASP A 197 -8.22 -14.93 -4.26
N GLN A 198 -8.59 -15.60 -5.35
CA GLN A 198 -8.77 -17.04 -5.36
C GLN A 198 -7.53 -17.81 -4.88
N PRO A 199 -6.29 -17.52 -5.34
CA PRO A 199 -5.11 -18.26 -4.88
C PRO A 199 -4.92 -18.16 -3.37
N VAL A 200 -5.16 -16.98 -2.80
CA VAL A 200 -5.00 -16.72 -1.35
C VAL A 200 -6.07 -17.42 -0.54
N GLY A 201 -7.32 -17.27 -0.93
CA GLY A 201 -8.43 -17.96 -0.26
C GLY A 201 -8.27 -19.49 -0.30
N MET A 202 -7.89 -20.04 -1.46
CA MET A 202 -7.64 -21.48 -1.61
C MET A 202 -6.44 -21.96 -0.79
N TYR A 203 -5.37 -21.13 -0.69
CA TYR A 203 -4.24 -21.44 0.18
C TYR A 203 -4.69 -21.50 1.65
N TYR A 204 -5.42 -20.49 2.12
CA TYR A 204 -5.93 -20.45 3.49
C TYR A 204 -6.79 -21.67 3.84
N LEU A 205 -7.72 -22.05 2.95
CA LEU A 205 -8.55 -23.25 3.15
C LEU A 205 -7.68 -24.51 3.26
N LYS A 206 -6.68 -24.69 2.40
CA LYS A 206 -5.77 -25.85 2.43
C LYS A 206 -4.91 -25.93 3.69
N GLN A 207 -4.63 -24.79 4.36
CA GLN A 207 -3.86 -24.75 5.61
C GLN A 207 -4.73 -25.02 6.85
N GLY A 208 -5.92 -25.54 6.68
CA GLY A 208 -6.84 -25.92 7.75
C GLY A 208 -7.99 -24.95 7.98
N GLY A 209 -8.09 -23.90 7.18
CA GLY A 209 -9.25 -22.99 7.19
C GLY A 209 -10.53 -23.70 6.73
N ASP A 210 -10.40 -24.81 5.98
CA ASP A 210 -11.51 -25.63 5.52
C ASP A 210 -12.27 -26.38 6.65
N LYS A 211 -11.80 -26.31 7.88
CA LYS A 211 -12.55 -26.85 9.03
C LYS A 211 -13.82 -26.04 9.28
N ASP A 212 -13.73 -24.74 9.20
CA ASP A 212 -14.78 -23.78 9.57
C ASP A 212 -15.29 -22.95 8.39
N LEU A 213 -14.53 -22.86 7.30
CA LEU A 213 -14.80 -22.03 6.12
C LEU A 213 -14.91 -22.87 4.83
N LYS A 214 -15.54 -22.29 3.84
CA LYS A 214 -15.65 -22.81 2.46
C LYS A 214 -15.69 -21.68 1.45
#